data_12be3e009a79d98d1c55b27f1e35abfd
#
_entry.id   12be3e009a79d98d1c55b27f1e35abfd
#
_cell.length_a   1.000
_cell.length_b   1.000
_cell.length_c   1.000
_cell.angle_alpha   90.00
_cell.angle_beta   90.00
_cell.angle_gamma   90.00
#
_symmetry.space_group_name_H-M   'P 1'
#
loop_
_entity.id
_entity.type
_entity.pdbx_description
1 polymer ?
#
loop_
_entity_poly.entity_id
_entity_poly.type
_entity_poly.pdbx_seq_one_letter_code
_entity_poly.pdbx_strand_id
1 'polypeptide(L)'
;MKRLRIFAGPNGSGKSTIIKVVTDAGVHLGLYINADEYKKELNKTHCFNFSNLNIIPSEQDFQDTYHNSLLFDSSDGKNISRLIMFNKEGFALPSEYMANDYFTSFLADYVRNKLLGNCNKFTFETVMSHPSKLDLFVKPKK
;
A
#
# COMPACT_ATOMS: atom_id res chain seq x y z
N MET A 1 3.89 22.68 0.65
CA MET A 1 5.09 21.93 0.21
C MET A 1 4.79 20.44 0.23
N LYS A 2 4.97 19.77 -0.87
CA LYS A 2 4.82 18.31 -0.94
C LYS A 2 5.95 17.66 -0.16
N ARG A 3 5.62 16.66 0.66
CA ARG A 3 6.60 15.98 1.52
C ARG A 3 6.37 14.48 1.54
N LEU A 4 7.40 13.74 1.15
CA LEU A 4 7.45 12.29 1.23
C LEU A 4 8.45 11.88 2.31
N ARG A 5 8.07 10.97 3.20
CA ARG A 5 8.97 10.32 4.15
C ARG A 5 9.02 8.84 3.90
N ILE A 6 10.19 8.27 4.05
CA ILE A 6 10.42 6.84 3.82
C ILE A 6 11.17 6.27 5.03
N PHE A 7 10.60 5.25 5.64
CA PHE A 7 11.28 4.43 6.64
C PHE A 7 11.64 3.09 5.98
N ALA A 8 12.90 2.93 5.65
CA ALA A 8 13.39 1.75 4.95
C ALA A 8 14.36 0.95 5.83
N GLY A 9 14.29 -0.36 5.76
CA GLY A 9 15.16 -1.27 6.47
C GLY A 9 14.57 -2.68 6.57
N PRO A 10 15.39 -3.68 6.88
CA PRO A 10 14.91 -5.05 7.04
C PRO A 10 13.95 -5.19 8.24
N ASN A 11 13.24 -6.30 8.28
CA ASN A 11 12.41 -6.64 9.43
C ASN A 11 13.31 -6.75 10.68
N GLY A 12 12.82 -6.21 11.81
CA GLY A 12 13.59 -6.16 13.04
C GLY A 12 14.67 -5.08 13.13
N SER A 13 14.78 -4.18 12.14
CA SER A 13 15.76 -3.08 12.14
C SER A 13 15.38 -1.88 13.02
N GLY A 14 14.25 -1.92 13.71
CA GLY A 14 13.79 -0.84 14.59
C GLY A 14 13.00 0.27 13.88
N LYS A 15 12.50 0.04 12.66
CA LYS A 15 11.68 1.03 11.93
C LYS A 15 10.49 1.53 12.75
N SER A 16 9.70 0.62 13.33
CA SER A 16 8.53 0.97 14.14
C SER A 16 8.90 1.80 15.38
N THR A 17 10.04 1.51 16.00
CA THR A 17 10.56 2.26 17.14
C THR A 17 10.90 3.70 16.74
N ILE A 18 11.61 3.88 15.62
CA ILE A 18 11.95 5.21 15.10
C ILE A 18 10.70 5.99 14.71
N ILE A 19 9.74 5.36 14.06
CA ILE A 19 8.46 5.97 13.68
C ILE A 19 7.74 6.49 14.93
N LYS A 20 7.69 5.70 15.99
CA LYS A 20 7.11 6.10 17.26
C LYS A 20 7.83 7.32 17.86
N VAL A 21 9.15 7.29 17.93
CA VAL A 21 9.95 8.41 18.45
C VAL A 21 9.69 9.70 17.68
N VAL A 22 9.66 9.62 16.34
CA VAL A 22 9.40 10.76 15.46
C VAL A 22 7.98 11.32 15.67
N THR A 23 7.00 10.43 15.84
CA THR A 23 5.60 10.80 16.09
C THR A 23 5.43 11.43 17.47
N ASP A 24 6.05 10.85 18.49
CA ASP A 24 6.03 11.36 19.87
C ASP A 24 6.71 12.74 19.97
N ALA A 25 7.67 13.02 19.08
CA ALA A 25 8.30 14.34 18.95
C ALA A 25 7.43 15.37 18.20
N GLY A 26 6.17 15.05 17.88
CA GLY A 26 5.23 15.96 17.24
C GLY A 26 5.35 16.07 15.72
N VAL A 27 6.07 15.18 15.06
CA VAL A 27 6.19 15.16 13.61
C VAL A 27 4.94 14.51 12.99
N HIS A 28 4.18 15.31 12.24
CA HIS A 28 3.02 14.78 11.50
C HIS A 28 3.47 13.98 10.28
N LEU A 29 3.15 12.69 10.27
CA LEU A 29 3.53 11.78 9.18
C LEU A 29 2.68 11.96 7.91
N GLY A 30 1.50 12.58 8.02
CA GLY A 30 0.51 12.60 6.96
C GLY A 30 -0.18 11.24 6.83
N LEU A 31 -0.55 10.87 5.61
CA LEU A 31 -1.06 9.51 5.36
C LEU A 31 0.09 8.51 5.54
N TYR A 32 -0.12 7.50 6.36
CA TYR A 32 0.89 6.47 6.64
C TYR A 32 0.55 5.17 5.91
N ILE A 33 1.49 4.71 5.10
CA ILE A 33 1.32 3.51 4.27
C ILE A 33 2.23 2.42 4.80
N ASN A 34 1.63 1.33 5.28
CA ASN A 34 2.31 0.17 5.80
C ASN A 34 1.56 -1.10 5.37
N ALA A 35 2.22 -1.99 4.64
CA ALA A 35 1.63 -3.24 4.17
C ALA A 35 1.15 -4.15 5.31
N ASP A 36 1.87 -4.18 6.44
CA ASP A 36 1.48 -4.98 7.60
C ASP A 36 0.18 -4.47 8.25
N GLU A 37 -0.01 -3.15 8.32
CA GLU A 37 -1.24 -2.55 8.81
C GLU A 37 -2.42 -2.84 7.85
N TYR A 38 -2.19 -2.78 6.55
CA TYR A 38 -3.18 -3.16 5.54
C TYR A 38 -3.58 -4.63 5.65
N LYS A 39 -2.62 -5.51 5.91
CA LYS A 39 -2.87 -6.93 6.15
C LYS A 39 -3.75 -7.15 7.38
N LYS A 40 -3.44 -6.49 8.49
CA LYS A 40 -4.25 -6.57 9.73
C LYS A 40 -5.67 -6.07 9.50
N GLU A 41 -5.83 -4.94 8.82
CA GLU A 41 -7.15 -4.37 8.52
C GLU A 41 -7.96 -5.29 7.61
N LEU A 42 -7.40 -5.76 6.51
CA LEU A 42 -8.07 -6.67 5.59
C LEU A 42 -8.48 -7.99 6.26
N ASN A 43 -7.62 -8.56 7.09
CA ASN A 43 -7.93 -9.80 7.79
C ASN A 43 -8.98 -9.62 8.92
N LYS A 44 -9.15 -8.40 9.39
CA LYS A 44 -10.16 -8.06 10.41
C LYS A 44 -11.50 -7.66 9.80
N THR A 45 -11.48 -6.79 8.79
CA THR A 45 -12.69 -6.15 8.23
C THR A 45 -13.11 -6.72 6.89
N HIS A 46 -12.21 -7.43 6.19
CA HIS A 46 -12.37 -7.92 4.82
C HIS A 46 -12.66 -6.82 3.79
N CYS A 47 -12.41 -5.55 4.15
CA CYS A 47 -12.66 -4.38 3.32
C CYS A 47 -11.43 -3.47 3.26
N PHE A 48 -11.26 -2.80 2.12
CA PHE A 48 -10.25 -1.75 1.96
C PHE A 48 -10.90 -0.49 1.38
N ASN A 49 -10.64 0.66 1.99
CA ASN A 49 -11.27 1.92 1.63
C ASN A 49 -10.24 2.91 1.07
N PHE A 50 -10.25 3.12 -0.24
CA PHE A 50 -9.39 4.10 -0.91
C PHE A 50 -9.78 5.54 -0.61
N SER A 51 -11.06 5.79 -0.34
CA SER A 51 -11.56 7.13 -0.07
C SER A 51 -10.94 7.74 1.19
N ASN A 52 -10.63 6.93 2.20
CA ASN A 52 -9.91 7.36 3.40
C ASN A 52 -8.48 7.86 3.10
N LEU A 53 -7.93 7.50 1.95
CA LEU A 53 -6.60 7.90 1.49
C LEU A 53 -6.66 9.02 0.45
N ASN A 54 -7.84 9.60 0.22
CA ASN A 54 -8.09 10.58 -0.84
C ASN A 54 -7.74 10.06 -2.25
N ILE A 55 -7.93 8.77 -2.46
CA ILE A 55 -7.80 8.11 -3.75
C ILE A 55 -9.19 7.82 -4.28
N ILE A 56 -9.46 8.22 -5.51
CA ILE A 56 -10.71 7.89 -6.20
C ILE A 56 -10.64 6.42 -6.61
N PRO A 57 -11.53 5.54 -6.09
CA PRO A 57 -11.52 4.14 -6.46
C PRO A 57 -11.80 3.95 -7.95
N SER A 58 -11.00 3.12 -8.60
CA SER A 58 -11.20 2.72 -9.99
C SER A 58 -10.90 1.22 -10.13
N GLU A 59 -11.95 0.44 -10.33
CA GLU A 59 -11.82 -1.01 -10.53
C GLU A 59 -10.93 -1.33 -11.73
N GLN A 60 -11.17 -0.64 -12.85
CA GLN A 60 -10.41 -0.87 -14.08
C GLN A 60 -8.91 -0.60 -13.89
N ASP A 61 -8.58 0.53 -13.30
CA ASP A 61 -7.18 0.90 -13.05
C ASP A 61 -6.49 -0.07 -12.07
N PHE A 62 -7.20 -0.48 -11.02
CA PHE A 62 -6.68 -1.45 -10.06
C PHE A 62 -6.44 -2.81 -10.72
N GLN A 63 -7.43 -3.34 -11.45
CA GLN A 63 -7.32 -4.63 -12.13
C GLN A 63 -6.23 -4.61 -13.21
N ASP A 64 -6.12 -3.56 -13.99
CA ASP A 64 -5.06 -3.44 -15.00
C ASP A 64 -3.67 -3.42 -14.35
N THR A 65 -3.50 -2.68 -13.26
CA THR A 65 -2.25 -2.64 -12.51
C THR A 65 -1.92 -4.00 -11.90
N TYR A 66 -2.92 -4.67 -11.35
CA TYR A 66 -2.76 -5.99 -10.74
C TYR A 66 -2.38 -7.07 -11.78
N HIS A 67 -3.07 -7.10 -12.92
CA HIS A 67 -2.79 -8.03 -14.02
C HIS A 67 -1.39 -7.85 -14.62
N ASN A 68 -0.85 -6.64 -14.59
CA ASN A 68 0.50 -6.35 -15.03
C ASN A 68 1.57 -6.54 -13.94
N SER A 69 1.18 -6.93 -12.75
CA SER A 69 2.12 -7.22 -11.66
C SER A 69 2.64 -8.65 -11.74
N LEU A 70 3.85 -8.87 -11.21
CA LEU A 70 4.43 -10.21 -11.10
C LEU A 70 3.60 -11.14 -10.20
N LEU A 71 2.80 -10.56 -9.31
CA LEU A 71 1.93 -11.30 -8.42
C LEU A 71 0.81 -12.03 -9.16
N PHE A 72 0.33 -11.48 -10.27
CA PHE A 72 -0.77 -12.06 -11.03
C PHE A 72 -0.41 -13.41 -11.66
N ASP A 73 0.84 -13.64 -12.02
CA ASP A 73 1.28 -14.87 -12.66
C ASP A 73 1.23 -16.09 -11.74
N SER A 74 1.16 -15.89 -10.43
CA SER A 74 0.95 -16.98 -9.48
C SER A 74 -0.49 -17.50 -9.52
N SER A 75 -0.69 -18.78 -9.16
CA SER A 75 -2.04 -19.36 -9.03
C SER A 75 -2.89 -18.61 -8.02
N ASP A 76 -2.29 -18.23 -6.89
CA ASP A 76 -2.96 -17.46 -5.84
C ASP A 76 -3.31 -16.05 -6.32
N GLY A 77 -2.43 -15.42 -7.11
CA GLY A 77 -2.66 -14.10 -7.67
C GLY A 77 -3.88 -14.04 -8.59
N LYS A 78 -4.04 -15.04 -9.47
CA LYS A 78 -5.20 -15.15 -10.34
C LYS A 78 -6.50 -15.36 -9.56
N ASN A 79 -6.45 -16.16 -8.51
CA ASN A 79 -7.60 -16.41 -7.65
C ASN A 79 -8.04 -15.14 -6.91
N ILE A 80 -7.11 -14.40 -6.32
CA ILE A 80 -7.38 -13.14 -5.61
C ILE A 80 -8.09 -12.15 -6.53
N SER A 81 -7.62 -11.99 -7.76
CA SER A 81 -8.22 -11.07 -8.74
C SER A 81 -9.71 -11.33 -8.95
N ARG A 82 -10.15 -12.60 -8.91
CA ARG A 82 -11.54 -13.00 -9.07
C ARG A 82 -12.38 -12.81 -7.80
N LEU A 83 -11.74 -12.77 -6.64
CA LEU A 83 -12.41 -12.66 -5.35
C LEU A 83 -12.66 -11.20 -4.94
N ILE A 84 -11.93 -10.26 -5.52
CA ILE A 84 -12.06 -8.85 -5.19
C ILE A 84 -13.41 -8.31 -5.68
N MET A 85 -14.20 -7.77 -4.76
CA MET A 85 -15.50 -7.15 -5.03
C MET A 85 -15.40 -5.64 -4.83
N PHE A 86 -15.39 -4.87 -5.93
CA PHE A 86 -15.31 -3.41 -5.87
C PHE A 86 -16.64 -2.77 -5.44
N ASN A 87 -16.53 -1.65 -4.73
CA ASN A 87 -17.63 -0.79 -4.34
C ASN A 87 -17.24 0.69 -4.49
N LYS A 88 -18.10 1.61 -4.09
CA LYS A 88 -17.88 3.06 -4.25
C LYS A 88 -16.66 3.60 -3.48
N GLU A 89 -16.24 2.92 -2.43
CA GLU A 89 -15.17 3.38 -1.53
C GLU A 89 -13.85 2.64 -1.73
N GLY A 90 -13.91 1.42 -2.27
CA GLY A 90 -12.75 0.57 -2.45
C GLY A 90 -13.14 -0.84 -2.86
N PHE A 91 -12.76 -1.84 -2.09
CA PHE A 91 -13.11 -3.23 -2.36
C PHE A 91 -13.33 -4.05 -1.08
N ALA A 92 -13.98 -5.19 -1.25
CA ALA A 92 -14.14 -6.21 -0.22
C ALA A 92 -13.58 -7.55 -0.71
N LEU A 93 -13.17 -8.39 0.24
CA LEU A 93 -12.77 -9.77 0.04
C LEU A 93 -13.73 -10.70 0.78
N PRO A 94 -13.94 -11.95 0.31
CA PRO A 94 -14.73 -12.93 1.05
C PRO A 94 -14.18 -13.16 2.46
N SER A 95 -15.07 -13.40 3.42
CA SER A 95 -14.69 -13.55 4.84
C SER A 95 -13.76 -14.73 5.12
N GLU A 96 -13.80 -15.75 4.27
CA GLU A 96 -12.90 -16.91 4.34
C GLU A 96 -11.51 -16.66 3.76
N TYR A 97 -11.31 -15.55 3.05
CA TYR A 97 -10.02 -15.21 2.47
C TYR A 97 -9.15 -14.43 3.46
N MET A 98 -7.91 -14.89 3.64
CA MET A 98 -6.90 -14.19 4.43
C MET A 98 -5.87 -13.56 3.49
N ALA A 99 -5.73 -12.25 3.58
CA ALA A 99 -4.75 -11.52 2.77
C ALA A 99 -3.32 -11.93 3.16
N ASN A 100 -2.51 -12.25 2.16
CA ASN A 100 -1.10 -12.60 2.35
C ASN A 100 -0.17 -11.38 2.15
N ASP A 101 1.10 -11.56 2.48
CA ASP A 101 2.10 -10.49 2.41
C ASP A 101 2.33 -9.96 0.99
N TYR A 102 2.23 -10.83 -0.02
CA TYR A 102 2.40 -10.45 -1.41
C TYR A 102 1.29 -9.51 -1.89
N PHE A 103 0.05 -9.86 -1.59
CA PHE A 103 -1.10 -9.03 -1.96
C PHE A 103 -1.06 -7.67 -1.25
N THR A 104 -0.78 -7.65 0.05
CA THR A 104 -0.73 -6.41 0.82
C THR A 104 0.48 -5.54 0.47
N SER A 105 1.59 -6.13 0.07
CA SER A 105 2.72 -5.39 -0.51
C SER A 105 2.36 -4.74 -1.85
N PHE A 106 1.66 -5.46 -2.72
CA PHE A 106 1.11 -4.90 -3.96
C PHE A 106 0.16 -3.73 -3.67
N LEU A 107 -0.76 -3.91 -2.72
CA LEU A 107 -1.72 -2.88 -2.34
C LEU A 107 -1.02 -1.62 -1.82
N ALA A 108 -0.02 -1.77 -0.97
CA ALA A 108 0.79 -0.66 -0.47
C ALA A 108 1.53 0.06 -1.62
N ASP A 109 2.08 -0.67 -2.56
CA ASP A 109 2.75 -0.11 -3.75
C ASP A 109 1.75 0.63 -4.65
N TYR A 110 0.56 0.08 -4.85
CA TYR A 110 -0.52 0.72 -5.61
C TYR A 110 -0.93 2.05 -4.97
N VAL A 111 -1.24 2.04 -3.69
CA VAL A 111 -1.62 3.25 -2.93
C VAL A 111 -0.52 4.30 -3.01
N ARG A 112 0.72 3.92 -2.80
CA ARG A 112 1.88 4.82 -2.84
C ARG A 112 2.01 5.49 -4.21
N ASN A 113 1.89 4.73 -5.29
CA ASN A 113 1.97 5.27 -6.65
C ASN A 113 0.85 6.28 -6.94
N LYS A 114 -0.36 6.03 -6.43
CA LYS A 114 -1.48 6.97 -6.56
C LYS A 114 -1.23 8.26 -5.76
N LEU A 115 -0.67 8.15 -4.58
CA LEU A 115 -0.40 9.31 -3.72
C LEU A 115 0.75 10.19 -4.21
N LEU A 116 1.72 9.64 -4.94
CA LEU A 116 2.86 10.40 -5.48
C LEU A 116 2.43 11.60 -6.33
N GLY A 117 1.33 11.47 -7.08
CA GLY A 117 0.81 12.56 -7.92
C GLY A 117 -0.14 13.51 -7.18
N ASN A 118 -0.87 13.03 -6.20
CA ASN A 118 -2.08 13.68 -5.69
C ASN A 118 -2.04 14.05 -4.21
N CYS A 119 -1.04 13.59 -3.44
CA CYS A 119 -0.96 13.86 -2.02
C CYS A 119 0.15 14.86 -1.68
N ASN A 120 -0.16 15.77 -0.76
CA ASN A 120 0.82 16.77 -0.30
C ASN A 120 1.81 16.20 0.72
N LYS A 121 1.38 15.20 1.50
CA LYS A 121 2.19 14.69 2.59
C LYS A 121 1.81 13.25 2.90
N PHE A 122 2.74 12.33 2.70
CA PHE A 122 2.57 10.95 3.13
C PHE A 122 3.89 10.31 3.53
N THR A 123 3.79 9.23 4.29
CA THR A 123 4.91 8.46 4.79
C THR A 123 4.67 6.99 4.46
N PHE A 124 5.69 6.28 4.04
CA PHE A 124 5.59 4.84 3.89
C PHE A 124 6.77 4.10 4.52
N GLU A 125 6.49 2.88 4.92
CA GLU A 125 7.46 1.91 5.42
C GLU A 125 7.73 0.85 4.36
N THR A 126 8.99 0.43 4.21
CA THR A 126 9.37 -0.58 3.25
C THR A 126 10.60 -1.36 3.70
N VAL A 127 10.68 -2.62 3.33
CA VAL A 127 11.88 -3.45 3.51
C VAL A 127 12.90 -3.30 2.38
N MET A 128 12.59 -2.56 1.32
CA MET A 128 13.45 -2.35 0.15
C MET A 128 13.99 -3.66 -0.47
N SER A 129 13.18 -4.70 -0.42
CA SER A 129 13.59 -6.06 -0.82
C SER A 129 13.63 -6.30 -2.33
N HIS A 130 13.19 -5.34 -3.14
CA HIS A 130 13.12 -5.50 -4.59
C HIS A 130 13.56 -4.23 -5.33
N PRO A 131 14.32 -4.35 -6.45
CA PRO A 131 14.80 -3.19 -7.22
C PRO A 131 13.71 -2.22 -7.70
N SER A 132 12.48 -2.69 -7.93
CA SER A 132 11.34 -1.83 -8.31
C SER A 132 11.04 -0.74 -7.28
N LYS A 133 11.47 -0.91 -6.04
CA LYS A 133 11.35 0.13 -5.01
C LYS A 133 12.22 1.35 -5.32
N LEU A 134 13.27 1.19 -6.10
CA LEU A 134 14.16 2.26 -6.53
C LEU A 134 13.51 3.16 -7.59
N ASP A 135 12.55 2.65 -8.36
CA ASP A 135 11.84 3.40 -9.39
C ASP A 135 11.11 4.63 -8.84
N LEU A 136 10.76 4.59 -7.54
CA LEU A 136 10.16 5.72 -6.84
C LEU A 136 11.07 6.95 -6.76
N PHE A 137 12.37 6.72 -6.74
CA PHE A 137 13.36 7.80 -6.62
C PHE A 137 13.77 8.37 -7.98
N VAL A 138 13.54 7.58 -9.04
CA VAL A 138 13.93 7.92 -10.41
C VAL A 138 12.80 8.65 -11.16
N LYS A 139 11.54 8.46 -10.76
CA LYS A 139 10.40 9.17 -11.37
C LYS A 139 10.59 10.68 -11.19
N PRO A 140 10.55 11.47 -12.26
CA PRO A 140 10.76 12.90 -12.16
C PRO A 140 9.73 13.51 -11.22
N LYS A 141 10.21 14.31 -10.30
CA LYS A 141 9.38 15.12 -9.41
C LYS A 141 8.68 16.17 -10.29
N LYS A 142 7.46 15.88 -10.67
CA LYS A 142 6.61 16.90 -11.27
C LYS A 142 6.10 17.87 -10.21
#